data_21de4db9dafb18c0545007ce395fd8dd
#
_entry.id   21de4db9dafb18c0545007ce395fd8dd
#
_cell.length_a   1.000
_cell.length_b   1.000
_cell.length_c   1.000
_cell.angle_alpha   90.00
_cell.angle_beta   90.00
_cell.angle_gamma   90.00
#
_symmetry.space_group_name_H-M   'P 1'
#
loop_
_entity.id
_entity.type
_entity.pdbx_description
1 polymer ?
#
loop_
_entity_poly.entity_id
_entity_poly.type
_entity_poly.pdbx_seq_one_letter_code
_entity_poly.pdbx_strand_id
1 'polypeptide(L)'
;FLMVSGGVGFGGALFLGGELYRGSSGFAGEIGHTKVVRNGRLCGCGAEGCVAAYMTLPALLERAGAINSAAVTLDAIEARANQGDEQIADLLQESGELVGLAVSNAVNTLNPPVVILAGTLVKLWPFLDRGFHKALRANTLSAPLAQTEIRLSALGLDPLPRGGVALALQGLISLAGPTGLPSTQGD
;
A
#
# COMPACT_ATOMS: atom_id res chain seq x y z
N PHE A 1 11.69 -5.62 -0.23
CA PHE A 1 10.22 -5.66 -0.20
C PHE A 1 9.62 -4.35 -0.73
N LEU A 2 8.40 -4.43 -1.21
CA LEU A 2 7.53 -3.29 -1.48
C LEU A 2 6.46 -3.20 -0.38
N MET A 3 6.31 -2.05 0.26
CA MET A 3 5.17 -1.76 1.14
C MET A 3 4.17 -0.90 0.38
N VAL A 4 2.87 -1.23 0.50
CA VAL A 4 1.75 -0.45 -0.05
C VAL A 4 0.78 -0.13 1.07
N SER A 5 0.49 1.12 1.29
CA SER A 5 -0.36 1.58 2.39
C SER A 5 -1.51 2.46 1.90
N GLY A 6 -2.71 2.12 2.35
CA GLY A 6 -3.90 2.96 2.23
C GLY A 6 -4.18 3.72 3.52
N GLY A 7 -4.71 4.93 3.38
CA GLY A 7 -5.06 5.83 4.48
C GLY A 7 -5.59 7.15 3.92
N VAL A 8 -5.32 8.27 4.58
CA VAL A 8 -5.60 9.61 4.03
C VAL A 8 -4.98 9.76 2.64
N GLY A 9 -3.75 9.25 2.46
CA GLY A 9 -3.12 9.03 1.16
C GLY A 9 -3.15 7.55 0.76
N PHE A 10 -2.67 7.28 -0.46
CA PHE A 10 -2.37 5.94 -0.95
C PHE A 10 -0.99 5.98 -1.59
N GLY A 11 -0.06 5.18 -1.09
CA GLY A 11 1.31 5.21 -1.57
C GLY A 11 2.09 3.96 -1.18
N GLY A 12 3.38 3.96 -1.48
CA GLY A 12 4.25 2.85 -1.16
C GLY A 12 5.67 3.27 -0.80
N ALA A 13 6.45 2.29 -0.37
CA ALA A 13 7.86 2.43 -0.09
C ALA A 13 8.60 1.17 -0.54
N LEU A 14 9.78 1.38 -1.15
CA LEU A 14 10.65 0.32 -1.61
C LEU A 14 11.83 0.16 -0.66
N PHE A 15 12.09 -1.07 -0.23
CA PHE A 15 13.29 -1.45 0.50
C PHE A 15 14.11 -2.41 -0.37
N LEU A 16 15.27 -1.96 -0.81
CA LEU A 16 16.18 -2.68 -1.69
C LEU A 16 17.56 -2.79 -1.00
N GLY A 17 18.12 -3.97 -0.97
CA GLY A 17 19.44 -4.19 -0.35
C GLY A 17 19.52 -3.83 1.15
N GLY A 18 18.39 -3.85 1.87
CA GLY A 18 18.34 -3.49 3.29
C GLY A 18 18.12 -2.00 3.56
N GLU A 19 17.96 -1.17 2.53
CA GLU A 19 17.82 0.28 2.64
C GLU A 19 16.54 0.78 1.96
N LEU A 20 16.01 1.92 2.47
CA LEU A 20 14.89 2.62 1.85
C LEU A 20 15.37 3.23 0.52
N TYR A 21 14.85 2.72 -0.59
CA TYR A 21 15.12 3.26 -1.91
C TYR A 21 14.29 4.52 -2.16
N ARG A 22 14.96 5.65 -2.32
CA ARG A 22 14.32 6.96 -2.49
C ARG A 22 14.22 7.40 -3.95
N GLY A 23 14.92 6.75 -4.86
CA GLY A 23 15.10 7.22 -6.23
C GLY A 23 16.01 8.47 -6.32
N SER A 24 16.18 9.00 -7.52
CA SER A 24 17.09 10.13 -7.77
C SER A 24 16.64 11.44 -7.11
N SER A 25 15.34 11.62 -6.89
CA SER A 25 14.72 12.87 -6.39
C SER A 25 13.79 12.67 -5.21
N GLY A 26 13.78 11.47 -4.58
CA GLY A 26 12.98 11.18 -3.40
C GLY A 26 11.56 10.68 -3.67
N PHE A 27 11.17 10.46 -4.93
CA PHE A 27 9.81 10.07 -5.33
C PHE A 27 9.66 8.58 -5.66
N ALA A 28 10.59 7.72 -5.27
CA ALA A 28 10.39 6.28 -5.43
C ALA A 28 9.24 5.78 -4.52
N GLY A 29 8.43 4.87 -5.03
CA GLY A 29 7.31 4.31 -4.28
C GLY A 29 5.96 5.01 -4.50
N GLU A 30 5.86 5.97 -5.41
CA GLU A 30 4.62 6.67 -5.77
C GLU A 30 3.62 5.76 -6.51
N ILE A 31 3.43 4.55 -6.00
CA ILE A 31 2.53 3.53 -6.56
C ILE A 31 1.06 4.02 -6.61
N GLY A 32 0.69 4.96 -5.73
CA GLY A 32 -0.63 5.58 -5.73
C GLY A 32 -0.99 6.28 -7.04
N HIS A 33 0.02 6.68 -7.81
CA HIS A 33 -0.18 7.35 -9.10
C HIS A 33 -0.08 6.40 -10.31
N THR A 34 0.00 5.07 -10.07
CA THR A 34 -0.15 4.07 -11.13
C THR A 34 -1.54 4.18 -11.76
N LYS A 35 -1.58 4.20 -13.10
CA LYS A 35 -2.83 4.26 -13.85
C LYS A 35 -3.50 2.90 -13.86
N VAL A 36 -4.69 2.82 -13.28
CA VAL A 36 -5.47 1.58 -13.18
C VAL A 36 -6.80 1.66 -13.93
N VAL A 37 -7.27 2.87 -14.22
CA VAL A 37 -8.49 3.10 -15.01
C VAL A 37 -8.19 4.11 -16.10
N ARG A 38 -8.33 3.69 -17.36
CA ARG A 38 -8.17 4.61 -18.49
C ARG A 38 -9.30 5.64 -18.51
N ASN A 39 -8.94 6.94 -18.62
CA ASN A 39 -9.89 8.07 -18.58
C ASN A 39 -10.79 8.01 -17.33
N GLY A 40 -10.22 7.59 -16.20
CA GLY A 40 -10.92 7.44 -14.94
C GLY A 40 -10.99 8.73 -14.13
N ARG A 41 -11.23 8.59 -12.83
CA ARG A 41 -11.39 9.73 -11.91
C ARG A 41 -10.14 10.62 -11.90
N LEU A 42 -10.36 11.95 -11.82
CA LEU A 42 -9.28 12.92 -11.65
C LEU A 42 -8.59 12.68 -10.30
N CYS A 43 -7.29 12.58 -10.34
CA CYS A 43 -6.45 12.46 -9.16
C CYS A 43 -5.94 13.83 -8.69
N GLY A 44 -5.68 13.99 -7.40
CA GLY A 44 -5.07 15.22 -6.86
C GLY A 44 -3.71 15.59 -7.46
N CYS A 45 -3.04 14.67 -8.16
CA CYS A 45 -1.82 14.96 -8.92
C CYS A 45 -2.08 15.63 -10.29
N GLY A 46 -3.32 15.88 -10.65
CA GLY A 46 -3.72 16.48 -11.93
C GLY A 46 -3.93 15.48 -13.08
N ALA A 47 -3.65 14.20 -12.88
CA ALA A 47 -3.84 13.16 -13.90
C ALA A 47 -5.05 12.28 -13.60
N GLU A 48 -5.61 11.62 -14.62
CA GLU A 48 -6.76 10.74 -14.49
C GLU A 48 -6.37 9.28 -14.26
N GLY A 49 -7.24 8.53 -13.55
CA GLY A 49 -7.17 7.07 -13.43
C GLY A 49 -6.11 6.51 -12.50
N CYS A 50 -5.50 7.33 -11.65
CA CYS A 50 -4.58 6.84 -10.63
C CYS A 50 -5.30 5.98 -9.59
N VAL A 51 -4.67 4.92 -9.07
CA VAL A 51 -5.28 4.10 -8.00
C VAL A 51 -5.61 4.94 -6.76
N ALA A 52 -4.83 5.98 -6.44
CA ALA A 52 -5.11 6.90 -5.34
C ALA A 52 -6.46 7.62 -5.46
N ALA A 53 -6.93 7.91 -6.68
CA ALA A 53 -8.25 8.54 -6.91
C ALA A 53 -9.43 7.62 -6.53
N TYR A 54 -9.17 6.37 -6.22
CA TYR A 54 -10.15 5.35 -5.82
C TYR A 54 -9.92 4.83 -4.41
N MET A 55 -8.67 4.82 -3.93
CA MET A 55 -8.23 4.06 -2.75
C MET A 55 -7.70 4.92 -1.59
N THR A 56 -7.55 6.24 -1.76
CA THR A 56 -7.40 7.11 -0.58
C THR A 56 -8.67 7.01 0.28
N LEU A 57 -8.53 7.12 1.60
CA LEU A 57 -9.69 7.07 2.49
C LEU A 57 -10.80 8.06 2.07
N PRO A 58 -10.52 9.35 1.77
CA PRO A 58 -11.56 10.25 1.28
C PRO A 58 -12.24 9.77 -0.01
N ALA A 59 -11.48 9.24 -0.98
CA ALA A 59 -12.05 8.76 -2.22
C ALA A 59 -12.93 7.52 -2.03
N LEU A 60 -12.52 6.61 -1.13
CA LEU A 60 -13.31 5.43 -0.79
C LEU A 60 -14.61 5.81 -0.07
N LEU A 61 -14.54 6.74 0.90
CA LEU A 61 -15.71 7.24 1.61
C LEU A 61 -16.69 7.96 0.67
N GLU A 62 -16.19 8.76 -0.26
CA GLU A 62 -17.01 9.42 -1.29
C GLU A 62 -17.75 8.38 -2.15
N ARG A 63 -17.04 7.35 -2.63
CA ARG A 63 -17.63 6.28 -3.46
C ARG A 63 -18.70 5.49 -2.68
N ALA A 64 -18.43 5.14 -1.44
CA ALA A 64 -19.37 4.45 -0.57
C ALA A 64 -20.57 5.34 -0.21
N GLY A 65 -20.35 6.62 0.04
CA GLY A 65 -21.37 7.62 0.32
C GLY A 65 -22.32 7.87 -0.86
N ALA A 66 -21.82 7.74 -2.09
CA ALA A 66 -22.65 7.82 -3.32
C ALA A 66 -23.60 6.61 -3.45
N ILE A 67 -23.22 5.45 -2.92
CA ILE A 67 -24.10 4.27 -2.84
C ILE A 67 -25.12 4.46 -1.71
N ASN A 68 -24.65 4.88 -0.54
CA ASN A 68 -25.50 5.11 0.63
C ASN A 68 -24.86 6.15 1.55
N SER A 69 -25.56 7.25 1.81
CA SER A 69 -25.13 8.36 2.66
C SER A 69 -24.77 7.98 4.11
N ALA A 70 -25.20 6.80 4.60
CA ALA A 70 -24.82 6.29 5.90
C ALA A 70 -23.41 5.63 5.92
N ALA A 71 -22.78 5.39 4.77
CA ALA A 71 -21.46 4.76 4.65
C ALA A 71 -20.32 5.79 4.57
N VAL A 72 -20.32 6.79 5.45
CA VAL A 72 -19.36 7.89 5.43
C VAL A 72 -18.15 7.71 6.34
N THR A 73 -18.02 6.54 6.99
CA THR A 73 -16.85 6.16 7.80
C THR A 73 -16.34 4.80 7.39
N LEU A 74 -15.04 4.54 7.66
CA LEU A 74 -14.44 3.24 7.38
C LEU A 74 -15.14 2.11 8.16
N ASP A 75 -15.52 2.37 9.42
CA ASP A 75 -16.24 1.41 10.26
C ASP A 75 -17.64 1.13 9.71
N ALA A 76 -18.33 2.14 9.19
CA ALA A 76 -19.64 1.97 8.56
C ALA A 76 -19.56 1.14 7.27
N ILE A 77 -18.53 1.34 6.46
CA ILE A 77 -18.28 0.52 5.26
C ILE A 77 -18.07 -0.94 5.65
N GLU A 78 -17.17 -1.18 6.63
CA GLU A 78 -16.89 -2.53 7.14
C GLU A 78 -18.14 -3.20 7.71
N ALA A 79 -18.89 -2.49 8.55
CA ALA A 79 -20.13 -3.01 9.16
C ALA A 79 -21.17 -3.42 8.11
N ARG A 80 -21.35 -2.59 7.07
CA ARG A 80 -22.28 -2.88 5.96
C ARG A 80 -21.82 -4.07 5.13
N ALA A 81 -20.54 -4.14 4.81
CA ALA A 81 -19.99 -5.30 4.11
C ALA A 81 -20.21 -6.61 4.90
N ASN A 82 -20.01 -6.56 6.23
CA ASN A 82 -20.29 -7.68 7.13
C ASN A 82 -21.80 -8.06 7.21
N GLN A 83 -22.68 -7.10 6.98
CA GLN A 83 -24.14 -7.32 6.92
C GLN A 83 -24.62 -7.86 5.56
N GLY A 84 -23.71 -8.04 4.59
CA GLY A 84 -24.02 -8.58 3.28
C GLY A 84 -24.61 -7.55 2.31
N ASP A 85 -24.29 -6.25 2.49
CA ASP A 85 -24.65 -5.21 1.53
C ASP A 85 -23.94 -5.45 0.21
N GLU A 86 -24.66 -5.90 -0.80
CA GLU A 86 -24.12 -6.29 -2.10
C GLU A 86 -23.41 -5.11 -2.80
N GLN A 87 -23.95 -3.90 -2.74
CA GLN A 87 -23.36 -2.73 -3.41
C GLN A 87 -22.04 -2.31 -2.76
N ILE A 88 -21.94 -2.41 -1.44
CA ILE A 88 -20.68 -2.17 -0.72
C ILE A 88 -19.68 -3.31 -0.97
N ALA A 89 -20.15 -4.54 -1.03
CA ALA A 89 -19.30 -5.70 -1.34
C ALA A 89 -18.72 -5.58 -2.75
N ASP A 90 -19.51 -5.18 -3.76
CA ASP A 90 -19.07 -4.96 -5.13
C ASP A 90 -18.06 -3.80 -5.21
N LEU A 91 -18.32 -2.69 -4.51
CA LEU A 91 -17.38 -1.58 -4.41
C LEU A 91 -16.02 -2.01 -3.85
N LEU A 92 -16.03 -2.83 -2.80
CA LEU A 92 -14.80 -3.30 -2.17
C LEU A 92 -14.09 -4.35 -3.04
N GLN A 93 -14.82 -5.23 -3.70
CA GLN A 93 -14.22 -6.17 -4.65
C GLN A 93 -13.55 -5.43 -5.81
N GLU A 94 -14.22 -4.44 -6.42
CA GLU A 94 -13.62 -3.58 -7.45
C GLU A 94 -12.38 -2.86 -6.92
N SER A 95 -12.47 -2.32 -5.72
CA SER A 95 -11.34 -1.66 -5.04
C SER A 95 -10.14 -2.60 -4.89
N GLY A 96 -10.39 -3.85 -4.53
CA GLY A 96 -9.38 -4.91 -4.51
C GLY A 96 -8.74 -5.14 -5.89
N GLU A 97 -9.56 -5.18 -6.95
CA GLU A 97 -9.05 -5.35 -8.33
C GLU A 97 -8.12 -4.19 -8.73
N LEU A 98 -8.47 -2.94 -8.39
CA LEU A 98 -7.64 -1.77 -8.70
C LEU A 98 -6.29 -1.81 -7.96
N VAL A 99 -6.29 -2.20 -6.67
CA VAL A 99 -5.04 -2.37 -5.90
C VAL A 99 -4.22 -3.53 -6.46
N GLY A 100 -4.85 -4.66 -6.78
CA GLY A 100 -4.19 -5.82 -7.38
C GLY A 100 -3.52 -5.48 -8.71
N LEU A 101 -4.17 -4.66 -9.56
CA LEU A 101 -3.60 -4.17 -10.82
C LEU A 101 -2.40 -3.25 -10.58
N ALA A 102 -2.48 -2.31 -9.63
CA ALA A 102 -1.34 -1.44 -9.30
C ALA A 102 -0.15 -2.25 -8.76
N VAL A 103 -0.41 -3.24 -7.89
CA VAL A 103 0.61 -4.13 -7.34
C VAL A 103 1.21 -5.02 -8.43
N SER A 104 0.41 -5.56 -9.36
CA SER A 104 0.91 -6.38 -10.46
C SER A 104 1.93 -5.64 -11.33
N ASN A 105 1.67 -4.35 -11.62
CA ASN A 105 2.61 -3.50 -12.34
C ASN A 105 3.95 -3.36 -11.59
N ALA A 106 3.88 -3.17 -10.27
CA ALA A 106 5.08 -3.10 -9.44
C ALA A 106 5.82 -4.45 -9.37
N VAL A 107 5.10 -5.57 -9.23
CA VAL A 107 5.69 -6.91 -9.22
C VAL A 107 6.38 -7.22 -10.54
N ASN A 108 5.75 -6.92 -11.67
CA ASN A 108 6.35 -7.13 -13.00
C ASN A 108 7.61 -6.26 -13.24
N THR A 109 7.69 -5.08 -12.61
CA THR A 109 8.78 -4.12 -12.83
C THR A 109 9.94 -4.34 -11.86
N LEU A 110 9.63 -4.65 -10.59
CA LEU A 110 10.60 -4.65 -9.49
C LEU A 110 10.91 -6.06 -8.98
N ASN A 111 10.05 -7.03 -9.28
CA ASN A 111 10.15 -8.42 -8.80
C ASN A 111 10.49 -8.51 -7.30
N PRO A 112 9.74 -7.85 -6.40
CA PRO A 112 10.03 -7.88 -4.98
C PRO A 112 9.69 -9.27 -4.41
N PRO A 113 10.50 -9.84 -3.51
CA PRO A 113 10.18 -11.12 -2.87
C PRO A 113 8.95 -11.03 -1.97
N VAL A 114 8.63 -9.84 -1.45
CA VAL A 114 7.50 -9.61 -0.55
C VAL A 114 6.82 -8.28 -0.88
N VAL A 115 5.49 -8.28 -0.94
CA VAL A 115 4.65 -7.08 -0.92
C VAL A 115 3.89 -7.05 0.40
N ILE A 116 4.02 -5.95 1.15
CA ILE A 116 3.34 -5.74 2.44
C ILE A 116 2.21 -4.76 2.24
N LEU A 117 0.98 -5.19 2.50
CA LEU A 117 -0.21 -4.32 2.48
C LEU A 117 -0.46 -3.76 3.87
N ALA A 118 -0.75 -2.46 3.98
CA ALA A 118 -0.85 -1.76 5.25
C ALA A 118 -2.02 -0.75 5.30
N GLY A 119 -2.27 -0.20 6.48
CA GLY A 119 -3.29 0.82 6.69
C GLY A 119 -4.71 0.31 6.45
N THR A 120 -5.54 1.11 5.76
CA THR A 120 -6.94 0.75 5.48
C THR A 120 -7.09 -0.54 4.67
N LEU A 121 -6.06 -0.94 3.91
CA LEU A 121 -6.05 -2.20 3.18
C LEU A 121 -6.14 -3.40 4.11
N VAL A 122 -5.49 -3.34 5.27
CA VAL A 122 -5.54 -4.44 6.26
C VAL A 122 -6.94 -4.58 6.84
N LYS A 123 -7.57 -3.46 7.24
CA LYS A 123 -8.91 -3.46 7.82
C LYS A 123 -9.96 -4.00 6.85
N LEU A 124 -9.89 -3.60 5.58
CA LEU A 124 -10.85 -4.02 4.57
C LEU A 124 -10.45 -5.31 3.84
N TRP A 125 -9.32 -5.91 4.21
CA TRP A 125 -8.78 -7.07 3.51
C TRP A 125 -9.77 -8.22 3.30
N PRO A 126 -10.62 -8.60 4.28
CA PRO A 126 -11.60 -9.68 4.07
C PRO A 126 -12.51 -9.49 2.85
N PHE A 127 -12.70 -8.23 2.41
CA PHE A 127 -13.56 -7.87 1.29
C PHE A 127 -12.77 -7.54 0.01
N LEU A 128 -11.50 -7.13 0.14
CA LEU A 128 -10.61 -6.78 -0.98
C LEU A 128 -9.92 -8.00 -1.59
N ASP A 129 -9.65 -9.02 -0.78
CA ASP A 129 -8.76 -10.16 -1.08
C ASP A 129 -9.09 -10.84 -2.41
N ARG A 130 -10.36 -11.17 -2.63
CA ARG A 130 -10.81 -11.86 -3.84
C ARG A 130 -10.52 -11.04 -5.11
N GLY A 131 -10.89 -9.75 -5.11
CA GLY A 131 -10.65 -8.84 -6.23
C GLY A 131 -9.15 -8.63 -6.45
N PHE A 132 -8.42 -8.39 -5.37
CA PHE A 132 -6.97 -8.21 -5.39
C PHE A 132 -6.25 -9.39 -6.05
N HIS A 133 -6.47 -10.60 -5.57
CA HIS A 133 -5.81 -11.78 -6.11
C HIS A 133 -6.26 -12.13 -7.52
N LYS A 134 -7.52 -11.84 -7.88
CA LYS A 134 -8.00 -11.98 -9.25
C LYS A 134 -7.20 -11.09 -10.20
N ALA A 135 -7.08 -9.80 -9.89
CA ALA A 135 -6.35 -8.84 -10.71
C ALA A 135 -4.84 -9.13 -10.72
N LEU A 136 -4.26 -9.46 -9.55
CA LEU A 136 -2.84 -9.80 -9.43
C LEU A 136 -2.49 -10.98 -10.34
N ARG A 137 -3.24 -12.08 -10.27
CA ARG A 137 -2.99 -13.27 -11.13
C ARG A 137 -3.18 -13.00 -12.60
N ALA A 138 -4.16 -12.19 -12.95
CA ALA A 138 -4.46 -11.88 -14.36
C ALA A 138 -3.41 -10.98 -15.02
N ASN A 139 -2.69 -10.17 -14.23
CA ASN A 139 -1.83 -9.12 -14.76
C ASN A 139 -0.34 -9.29 -14.38
N THR A 140 0.02 -10.33 -13.61
CA THR A 140 1.42 -10.60 -13.25
C THR A 140 1.96 -11.78 -14.06
N LEU A 141 3.21 -11.67 -14.52
CA LEU A 141 3.91 -12.78 -15.12
C LEU A 141 4.02 -13.95 -14.13
N SER A 142 3.88 -15.17 -14.61
CA SER A 142 3.82 -16.38 -13.76
C SER A 142 5.06 -16.58 -12.89
N ALA A 143 6.25 -16.30 -13.41
CA ALA A 143 7.49 -16.49 -12.66
C ALA A 143 7.65 -15.48 -11.50
N PRO A 144 7.50 -14.15 -11.68
CA PRO A 144 7.46 -13.20 -10.57
C PRO A 144 6.34 -13.51 -9.57
N LEU A 145 5.13 -13.84 -10.06
CA LEU A 145 3.99 -14.15 -9.20
C LEU A 145 4.26 -15.33 -8.27
N ALA A 146 4.92 -16.38 -8.76
CA ALA A 146 5.26 -17.56 -7.96
C ALA A 146 6.31 -17.28 -6.87
N GLN A 147 7.06 -16.18 -6.98
CA GLN A 147 8.14 -15.81 -6.06
C GLN A 147 7.78 -14.67 -5.11
N THR A 148 6.70 -13.93 -5.40
CA THR A 148 6.28 -12.79 -4.59
C THR A 148 5.26 -13.22 -3.56
N GLU A 149 5.57 -13.04 -2.28
CA GLU A 149 4.65 -13.26 -1.17
C GLU A 149 3.86 -11.98 -0.87
N ILE A 150 2.56 -12.10 -0.67
CA ILE A 150 1.69 -11.00 -0.23
C ILE A 150 1.47 -11.14 1.28
N ARG A 151 1.82 -10.12 2.05
CA ARG A 151 1.66 -10.08 3.51
C ARG A 151 0.82 -8.89 3.95
N LEU A 152 0.05 -9.08 5.01
CA LEU A 152 -0.60 -7.99 5.72
C LEU A 152 0.32 -7.47 6.83
N SER A 153 0.35 -6.15 6.97
CA SER A 153 1.12 -5.50 8.05
C SER A 153 0.50 -5.78 9.42
N ALA A 154 1.33 -6.16 10.38
CA ALA A 154 0.94 -6.29 11.79
C ALA A 154 0.95 -4.94 12.55
N LEU A 155 1.26 -3.81 11.88
CA LEU A 155 1.44 -2.50 12.54
C LEU A 155 0.14 -1.73 12.78
N GLY A 156 -1.02 -2.33 12.44
CA GLY A 156 -2.33 -1.70 12.60
C GLY A 156 -2.68 -0.74 11.46
N LEU A 157 -3.69 0.12 11.71
CA LEU A 157 -4.26 1.03 10.71
C LEU A 157 -3.32 2.19 10.34
N ASP A 158 -2.48 2.63 11.27
CA ASP A 158 -1.55 3.74 11.04
C ASP A 158 -0.10 3.32 11.29
N PRO A 159 0.57 2.74 10.30
CA PRO A 159 1.98 2.34 10.41
C PRO A 159 2.96 3.52 10.30
N LEU A 160 2.52 4.70 9.82
CA LEU A 160 3.40 5.82 9.48
C LEU A 160 4.17 6.38 10.68
N PRO A 161 3.56 6.64 11.89
CA PRO A 161 4.30 7.13 13.03
C PRO A 161 5.42 6.17 13.47
N ARG A 162 5.17 4.86 13.43
CA ARG A 162 6.17 3.83 13.78
C ARG A 162 7.33 3.80 12.78
N GLY A 163 7.02 3.93 11.48
CA GLY A 163 8.02 4.05 10.43
C GLY A 163 8.88 5.30 10.59
N GLY A 164 8.27 6.44 10.90
CA GLY A 164 8.96 7.70 11.18
C GLY A 164 9.95 7.58 12.35
N VAL A 165 9.51 6.98 13.47
CA VAL A 165 10.37 6.72 14.62
C VAL A 165 11.54 5.79 14.25
N ALA A 166 11.28 4.72 13.51
CA ALA A 166 12.32 3.78 13.09
C ALA A 166 13.38 4.47 12.20
N LEU A 167 12.97 5.33 11.27
CA LEU A 167 13.89 6.11 10.44
C LEU A 167 14.70 7.13 11.24
N ALA A 168 14.08 7.80 12.23
CA ALA A 168 14.79 8.72 13.11
C ALA A 168 15.85 8.00 13.96
N LEU A 169 15.50 6.85 14.53
CA LEU A 169 16.44 6.02 15.29
C LEU A 169 17.60 5.52 14.42
N GLN A 170 17.31 5.05 13.21
CA GLN A 170 18.35 4.63 12.25
C GLN A 170 19.32 5.78 11.95
N GLY A 171 18.81 7.00 11.72
CA GLY A 171 19.61 8.19 11.50
C GLY A 171 20.52 8.51 12.71
N LEU A 172 19.99 8.43 13.93
CA LEU A 172 20.77 8.65 15.15
C LEU A 172 21.87 7.61 15.34
N ILE A 173 21.58 6.33 15.11
CA ILE A 173 22.56 5.24 15.20
C ILE A 173 23.66 5.44 14.16
N SER A 174 23.32 5.83 12.93
CA SER A 174 24.28 6.08 11.87
C SER A 174 25.19 7.28 12.16
N LEU A 175 24.67 8.32 12.82
CA LEU A 175 25.44 9.51 13.24
C LEU A 175 26.35 9.20 14.44
N ALA A 176 25.93 8.28 15.33
CA ALA A 176 26.74 7.88 16.49
C ALA A 176 28.00 7.10 16.11
N GLY A 177 28.07 6.58 14.87
CA GLY A 177 29.17 5.74 14.39
C GLY A 177 29.32 4.42 15.18
N PRO A 178 30.08 3.44 14.73
CA PRO A 178 30.52 2.39 15.61
C PRO A 178 31.41 3.04 16.67
N THR A 179 30.94 3.10 17.92
CA THR A 179 31.78 3.52 19.06
C THR A 179 32.99 2.58 19.06
N GLY A 180 34.10 3.09 18.55
CA GLY A 180 35.36 2.37 18.58
C GLY A 180 35.69 2.07 20.05
N LEU A 181 35.50 0.83 20.45
CA LEU A 181 36.17 0.33 21.63
C LEU A 181 37.67 0.53 21.38
N PRO A 182 38.41 1.24 22.28
CA PRO A 182 39.84 1.39 22.14
C PRO A 182 40.43 -0.02 22.10
N SER A 183 41.15 -0.33 21.01
CA SER A 183 41.96 -1.53 20.96
C SER A 183 42.92 -1.49 22.12
N THR A 184 42.74 -2.34 23.14
CA THR A 184 43.74 -2.63 24.14
C THR A 184 44.90 -3.32 23.38
N GLN A 185 45.86 -2.53 22.92
CA GLN A 185 47.18 -3.07 22.60
C GLN A 185 47.82 -3.32 23.97
N GLY A 186 47.85 -4.59 24.36
CA GLY A 186 48.73 -5.06 25.44
C GLY A 186 50.16 -5.10 24.94
N ASP A 187 51.01 -4.53 25.70
CA ASP A 187 52.47 -4.67 25.66
C ASP A 187 52.91 -6.14 25.89
#